data_61fde1ee25f75f0f870d3ab18454851f
#
_entry.id   61fde1ee25f75f0f870d3ab18454851f
#
_cell.length_a   1.000
_cell.length_b   1.000
_cell.length_c   1.000
_cell.angle_alpha   90.00
_cell.angle_beta   90.00
_cell.angle_gamma   90.00
#
_symmetry.space_group_name_H-M   'P 1'
#
loop_
_entity.id
_entity.type
_entity.pdbx_description
1 polymer ?
#
loop_
_entity_poly.entity_id
_entity_poly.type
_entity_poly.pdbx_seq_one_letter_code
_entity_poly.pdbx_strand_id
1 'polypeptide(L)'
;MNQAEKAARFAELHVKGAPLLLYNAWDAGSAKSILGAGAKAIATSSWAVAEAQGYRDGEAIPIGLVEQIVARIAGTLDAPVTVDFEGGYSDDDGVLAENVSRLLGLGVIGINFEDRVVQGAGLYATDRQARRIAAIHDAAGKRGVDLFINARTDLFLGQEGDPAKSIGDALDRAKAYAAAGASGFFVPGLRHDALVGRICDGVALPVNVMVMDGVPPNDRLSELGVARISYGAIPYIRSMKALREEALPVFP
;
A
#
# COMPACT_ATOMS: atom_id res chain seq x y z
N MET A 1 -1.05 4.85 -22.10
CA MET A 1 0.34 4.93 -21.56
C MET A 1 0.92 3.52 -21.48
N ASN A 2 2.22 3.33 -21.80
CA ASN A 2 2.92 2.07 -21.52
C ASN A 2 3.23 1.95 -20.00
N GLN A 3 3.74 0.78 -19.55
CA GLN A 3 3.99 0.53 -18.13
C GLN A 3 5.06 1.47 -17.55
N ALA A 4 6.13 1.76 -18.26
CA ALA A 4 7.18 2.66 -17.79
C ALA A 4 6.67 4.10 -17.65
N GLU A 5 5.85 4.58 -18.58
CA GLU A 5 5.19 5.89 -18.49
C GLU A 5 4.24 5.95 -17.28
N LYS A 6 3.50 4.86 -17.00
CA LYS A 6 2.63 4.78 -15.82
C LYS A 6 3.44 4.80 -14.52
N ALA A 7 4.60 4.10 -14.48
CA ALA A 7 5.48 4.10 -13.32
C ALA A 7 6.06 5.49 -13.04
N ALA A 8 6.61 6.15 -14.05
CA ALA A 8 7.12 7.52 -13.94
C ALA A 8 6.03 8.49 -13.47
N ARG A 9 4.85 8.45 -14.12
CA ARG A 9 3.71 9.27 -13.74
C ARG A 9 3.26 9.03 -12.29
N PHE A 10 3.27 7.78 -11.85
CA PHE A 10 2.89 7.45 -10.47
C PHE A 10 3.88 8.00 -9.45
N ALA A 11 5.18 7.92 -9.72
CA ALA A 11 6.21 8.51 -8.87
C ALA A 11 6.05 10.04 -8.74
N GLU A 12 5.79 10.74 -9.85
CA GLU A 12 5.57 12.20 -9.88
C GLU A 12 4.35 12.65 -9.06
N LEU A 13 3.37 11.79 -8.83
CA LEU A 13 2.18 12.10 -8.04
C LEU A 13 2.45 12.17 -6.53
N HIS A 14 3.60 11.68 -6.05
CA HIS A 14 3.96 11.65 -4.64
C HIS A 14 4.72 12.93 -4.24
N VAL A 15 3.98 14.00 -4.02
CA VAL A 15 4.54 15.32 -3.70
C VAL A 15 4.32 15.64 -2.22
N LYS A 16 5.41 15.95 -1.50
CA LYS A 16 5.34 16.37 -0.09
C LYS A 16 4.44 17.61 0.04
N GLY A 17 3.42 17.54 0.89
CA GLY A 17 2.47 18.62 1.11
C GLY A 17 1.35 18.75 0.04
N ALA A 18 1.37 17.91 -1.01
CA ALA A 18 0.30 17.83 -2.01
C ALA A 18 -0.02 16.35 -2.28
N PRO A 19 -0.60 15.63 -1.31
CA PRO A 19 -0.63 14.18 -1.30
C PRO A 19 -1.49 13.57 -2.41
N LEU A 20 -1.00 12.47 -2.98
CA LEU A 20 -1.80 11.58 -3.79
C LEU A 20 -2.86 10.91 -2.91
N LEU A 21 -4.13 11.07 -3.26
CA LEU A 21 -5.23 10.39 -2.57
C LEU A 21 -5.53 9.06 -3.26
N LEU A 22 -5.47 7.96 -2.51
CA LEU A 22 -5.76 6.62 -2.99
C LEU A 22 -6.98 6.05 -2.25
N TYR A 23 -8.14 6.14 -2.89
CA TYR A 23 -9.36 5.47 -2.47
C TYR A 23 -9.30 4.03 -2.97
N ASN A 24 -9.09 3.06 -2.07
CA ASN A 24 -8.64 1.73 -2.46
C ASN A 24 -9.74 0.87 -3.09
N ALA A 25 -9.37 0.14 -4.14
CA ALA A 25 -10.24 -0.78 -4.88
C ALA A 25 -10.04 -2.24 -4.41
N TRP A 26 -11.00 -3.11 -4.73
CA TRP A 26 -10.93 -4.55 -4.45
C TRP A 26 -11.23 -5.43 -5.67
N ASP A 27 -11.77 -4.84 -6.74
CA ASP A 27 -12.08 -5.48 -8.02
C ASP A 27 -12.08 -4.48 -9.17
N ALA A 28 -12.32 -4.96 -10.40
CA ALA A 28 -12.36 -4.11 -11.57
C ALA A 28 -13.56 -3.13 -11.58
N GLY A 29 -14.67 -3.48 -10.94
CA GLY A 29 -15.86 -2.62 -10.85
C GLY A 29 -15.60 -1.43 -9.96
N SER A 30 -15.11 -1.66 -8.73
CA SER A 30 -14.72 -0.60 -7.79
C SER A 30 -13.61 0.27 -8.38
N ALA A 31 -12.60 -0.32 -9.03
CA ALA A 31 -11.51 0.41 -9.67
C ALA A 31 -12.01 1.36 -10.78
N LYS A 32 -12.95 0.92 -11.63
CA LYS A 32 -13.60 1.77 -12.65
C LYS A 32 -14.37 2.93 -12.02
N SER A 33 -15.14 2.65 -10.96
CA SER A 33 -15.93 3.66 -10.26
C SER A 33 -15.05 4.73 -9.63
N ILE A 34 -13.96 4.31 -8.99
CA ILE A 34 -12.98 5.19 -8.35
C ILE A 34 -12.26 6.05 -9.40
N LEU A 35 -11.83 5.45 -10.52
CA LEU A 35 -11.20 6.19 -11.62
C LEU A 35 -12.18 7.19 -12.25
N GLY A 36 -13.44 6.78 -12.46
CA GLY A 36 -14.52 7.65 -12.95
C GLY A 36 -14.85 8.82 -12.03
N ALA A 37 -14.58 8.69 -10.73
CA ALA A 37 -14.69 9.78 -9.77
C ALA A 37 -13.50 10.76 -9.80
N GLY A 38 -12.51 10.54 -10.66
CA GLY A 38 -11.37 11.45 -10.86
C GLY A 38 -10.06 11.01 -10.18
N ALA A 39 -9.95 9.77 -9.70
CA ALA A 39 -8.69 9.27 -9.16
C ALA A 39 -7.59 9.29 -10.22
N LYS A 40 -6.36 9.66 -9.81
CA LYS A 40 -5.20 9.73 -10.71
C LYS A 40 -4.44 8.40 -10.83
N ALA A 41 -4.67 7.49 -9.89
CA ALA A 41 -4.12 6.14 -9.84
C ALA A 41 -5.06 5.24 -9.04
N ILE A 42 -4.92 3.94 -9.21
CA ILE A 42 -5.67 2.92 -8.47
C ILE A 42 -4.74 2.17 -7.54
N ALA A 43 -5.15 2.02 -6.28
CA ALA A 43 -4.51 1.15 -5.31
C ALA A 43 -5.49 0.06 -4.88
N THR A 44 -5.03 -1.17 -4.68
CA THR A 44 -5.85 -2.19 -4.01
C THR A 44 -5.74 -2.06 -2.48
N SER A 45 -6.63 -2.75 -1.77
CA SER A 45 -6.49 -3.05 -0.35
C SER A 45 -6.53 -4.56 -0.20
N SER A 46 -5.47 -5.16 0.36
CA SER A 46 -5.38 -6.61 0.62
C SER A 46 -6.57 -7.10 1.42
N TRP A 47 -6.89 -6.40 2.51
CA TRP A 47 -8.04 -6.70 3.35
C TRP A 47 -9.36 -6.73 2.56
N ALA A 48 -9.62 -5.71 1.74
CA ALA A 48 -10.86 -5.62 0.96
C ALA A 48 -10.93 -6.67 -0.15
N VAL A 49 -9.79 -6.97 -0.79
CA VAL A 49 -9.69 -8.03 -1.79
C VAL A 49 -9.96 -9.39 -1.16
N ALA A 50 -9.33 -9.69 -0.02
CA ALA A 50 -9.54 -10.94 0.70
C ALA A 50 -11.00 -11.10 1.15
N GLU A 51 -11.57 -10.09 1.81
CA GLU A 51 -12.94 -10.10 2.33
C GLU A 51 -13.97 -10.28 1.20
N ALA A 52 -13.79 -9.59 0.05
CA ALA A 52 -14.66 -9.73 -1.11
C ALA A 52 -14.65 -11.14 -1.72
N GLN A 53 -13.63 -11.93 -1.45
CA GLN A 53 -13.48 -13.32 -1.92
C GLN A 53 -13.72 -14.35 -0.80
N GLY A 54 -14.15 -13.94 0.40
CA GLY A 54 -14.44 -14.81 1.53
C GLY A 54 -13.19 -15.34 2.26
N TYR A 55 -12.05 -14.67 2.11
CA TYR A 55 -10.82 -14.97 2.84
C TYR A 55 -10.57 -13.97 3.97
N ARG A 56 -9.73 -14.35 4.92
CA ARG A 56 -9.20 -13.44 5.93
C ARG A 56 -8.01 -12.67 5.35
N ASP A 57 -7.75 -11.48 5.89
CA ASP A 57 -6.52 -10.72 5.65
C ASP A 57 -5.29 -11.47 6.18
N GLY A 58 -4.10 -11.12 5.69
CA GLY A 58 -2.84 -11.74 6.11
C GLY A 58 -2.44 -12.92 5.22
N GLU A 59 -2.40 -12.73 3.92
CA GLU A 59 -1.97 -13.72 2.90
C GLU A 59 -2.79 -15.03 2.91
N ALA A 60 -4.00 -15.01 3.48
CA ALA A 60 -4.87 -16.17 3.47
C ALA A 60 -5.51 -16.44 2.10
N ILE A 61 -5.67 -15.42 1.28
CA ILE A 61 -6.09 -15.55 -0.12
C ILE A 61 -4.93 -16.09 -0.96
N PRO A 62 -5.14 -17.16 -1.78
CA PRO A 62 -4.07 -17.70 -2.62
C PRO A 62 -3.53 -16.64 -3.60
N ILE A 63 -2.20 -16.53 -3.73
CA ILE A 63 -1.55 -15.56 -4.60
C ILE A 63 -2.06 -15.61 -6.05
N GLY A 64 -2.32 -16.81 -6.60
CA GLY A 64 -2.86 -16.98 -7.94
C GLY A 64 -4.26 -16.35 -8.13
N LEU A 65 -5.06 -16.24 -7.07
CA LEU A 65 -6.35 -15.53 -7.12
C LEU A 65 -6.14 -14.03 -7.05
N VAL A 66 -5.19 -13.55 -6.23
CA VAL A 66 -4.79 -12.14 -6.20
C VAL A 66 -4.31 -11.70 -7.59
N GLU A 67 -3.45 -12.48 -8.24
CA GLU A 67 -2.96 -12.23 -9.60
C GLU A 67 -4.10 -12.11 -10.62
N GLN A 68 -5.10 -12.99 -10.56
CA GLN A 68 -6.27 -12.93 -11.43
C GLN A 68 -7.09 -11.65 -11.23
N ILE A 69 -7.31 -11.23 -9.98
CA ILE A 69 -8.04 -10.00 -9.65
C ILE A 69 -7.25 -8.79 -10.14
N VAL A 70 -5.95 -8.74 -9.85
CA VAL A 70 -5.05 -7.65 -10.28
C VAL A 70 -4.98 -7.56 -11.81
N ALA A 71 -4.89 -8.69 -12.52
CA ALA A 71 -4.92 -8.73 -13.99
C ALA A 71 -6.20 -8.10 -14.56
N ARG A 72 -7.36 -8.36 -13.95
CA ARG A 72 -8.65 -7.78 -14.36
C ARG A 72 -8.69 -6.27 -14.08
N ILE A 73 -8.19 -5.83 -12.91
CA ILE A 73 -8.09 -4.40 -12.59
C ILE A 73 -7.18 -3.70 -13.61
N ALA A 74 -5.93 -4.16 -13.77
CA ALA A 74 -4.94 -3.53 -14.63
C ALA A 74 -5.32 -3.57 -16.11
N GLY A 75 -5.91 -4.68 -16.58
CA GLY A 75 -6.35 -4.85 -17.97
C GLY A 75 -7.60 -4.03 -18.35
N THR A 76 -8.32 -3.51 -17.35
CA THR A 76 -9.58 -2.77 -17.58
C THR A 76 -9.36 -1.25 -17.65
N LEU A 77 -8.23 -0.75 -17.16
CA LEU A 77 -7.98 0.68 -16.91
C LEU A 77 -6.71 1.17 -17.62
N ASP A 78 -6.76 2.38 -18.15
CA ASP A 78 -5.55 3.09 -18.60
C ASP A 78 -5.06 4.07 -17.52
N ALA A 79 -4.76 3.56 -16.34
CA ALA A 79 -4.24 4.31 -15.20
C ALA A 79 -3.13 3.52 -14.49
N PRO A 80 -2.24 4.18 -13.72
CA PRO A 80 -1.31 3.51 -12.84
C PRO A 80 -2.04 2.63 -11.80
N VAL A 81 -1.57 1.38 -11.62
CA VAL A 81 -2.12 0.44 -10.62
C VAL A 81 -1.03 0.03 -9.66
N THR A 82 -1.24 0.26 -8.35
CA THR A 82 -0.41 -0.21 -7.25
C THR A 82 -1.17 -1.25 -6.43
N VAL A 83 -0.47 -2.28 -5.96
CA VAL A 83 -1.07 -3.42 -5.25
C VAL A 83 -0.64 -3.41 -3.78
N ASP A 84 -1.57 -3.60 -2.87
CA ASP A 84 -1.28 -3.93 -1.48
C ASP A 84 -0.86 -5.40 -1.42
N PHE A 85 0.46 -5.64 -1.35
CA PHE A 85 1.06 -6.96 -1.55
C PHE A 85 1.49 -7.62 -0.24
N GLU A 86 1.07 -7.06 0.89
CA GLU A 86 1.32 -7.57 2.24
C GLU A 86 2.81 -7.89 2.48
N GLY A 87 3.13 -9.10 2.96
CA GLY A 87 4.49 -9.60 3.10
C GLY A 87 5.10 -10.22 1.83
N GLY A 88 4.40 -10.20 0.69
CA GLY A 88 4.89 -10.70 -0.59
C GLY A 88 4.75 -12.20 -0.80
N TYR A 89 3.99 -12.89 0.04
CA TYR A 89 3.65 -14.31 -0.05
C TYR A 89 4.85 -15.26 0.03
N SER A 90 5.98 -14.83 0.60
CA SER A 90 7.12 -15.69 0.85
C SER A 90 8.17 -15.04 1.75
N ASP A 91 8.85 -15.86 2.56
CA ASP A 91 10.03 -15.48 3.32
C ASP A 91 11.33 -15.71 2.52
N ASP A 92 11.28 -16.47 1.42
CA ASP A 92 12.41 -16.69 0.52
C ASP A 92 12.53 -15.54 -0.49
N ASP A 93 13.70 -14.93 -0.59
CA ASP A 93 13.93 -13.75 -1.44
C ASP A 93 13.80 -14.08 -2.94
N GLY A 94 14.13 -15.33 -3.35
CA GLY A 94 13.98 -15.77 -4.73
C GLY A 94 12.51 -15.92 -5.13
N VAL A 95 11.71 -16.57 -4.29
CA VAL A 95 10.27 -16.72 -4.50
C VAL A 95 9.56 -15.37 -4.44
N LEU A 96 9.96 -14.48 -3.51
CA LEU A 96 9.46 -13.11 -3.43
C LEU A 96 9.73 -12.34 -4.73
N ALA A 97 10.94 -12.43 -5.26
CA ALA A 97 11.33 -11.81 -6.53
C ALA A 97 10.50 -12.34 -7.72
N GLU A 98 10.22 -13.65 -7.75
CA GLU A 98 9.35 -14.28 -8.74
C GLU A 98 7.90 -13.79 -8.62
N ASN A 99 7.37 -13.71 -7.40
CA ASN A 99 6.02 -13.22 -7.13
C ASN A 99 5.85 -11.78 -7.65
N VAL A 100 6.81 -10.89 -7.34
CA VAL A 100 6.80 -9.52 -7.85
C VAL A 100 6.95 -9.47 -9.37
N SER A 101 7.81 -10.30 -9.95
CA SER A 101 7.97 -10.39 -11.41
C SER A 101 6.66 -10.77 -12.11
N ARG A 102 5.82 -11.63 -11.50
CA ARG A 102 4.50 -11.96 -12.04
C ARG A 102 3.56 -10.76 -12.01
N LEU A 103 3.51 -10.00 -10.89
CA LEU A 103 2.72 -8.77 -10.81
C LEU A 103 3.15 -7.73 -11.85
N LEU A 104 4.45 -7.55 -12.06
CA LEU A 104 4.97 -6.67 -13.10
C LEU A 104 4.50 -7.10 -14.50
N GLY A 105 4.43 -8.42 -14.77
CA GLY A 105 3.86 -8.97 -16.00
C GLY A 105 2.39 -8.63 -16.23
N LEU A 106 1.65 -8.26 -15.19
CA LEU A 106 0.25 -7.82 -15.24
C LEU A 106 0.09 -6.30 -15.47
N GLY A 107 1.19 -5.56 -15.55
CA GLY A 107 1.16 -4.09 -15.74
C GLY A 107 1.12 -3.29 -14.43
N VAL A 108 1.34 -3.92 -13.28
CA VAL A 108 1.48 -3.24 -11.97
C VAL A 108 2.73 -2.37 -11.99
N ILE A 109 2.65 -1.18 -11.36
CA ILE A 109 3.75 -0.21 -11.29
C ILE A 109 4.15 0.16 -9.86
N GLY A 110 3.48 -0.36 -8.87
CA GLY A 110 3.79 -0.11 -7.46
C GLY A 110 3.23 -1.20 -6.56
N ILE A 111 3.83 -1.33 -5.40
CA ILE A 111 3.34 -2.22 -4.32
C ILE A 111 3.44 -1.52 -2.97
N ASN A 112 2.54 -1.86 -2.03
CA ASN A 112 2.85 -1.77 -0.61
C ASN A 112 3.51 -3.08 -0.20
N PHE A 113 4.57 -3.00 0.59
CA PHE A 113 5.32 -4.16 1.06
C PHE A 113 5.69 -3.98 2.53
N GLU A 114 5.12 -4.80 3.40
CA GLU A 114 5.21 -4.63 4.84
C GLU A 114 6.34 -5.44 5.50
N ASP A 115 6.79 -4.94 6.64
CA ASP A 115 7.80 -5.60 7.47
C ASP A 115 7.21 -6.54 8.54
N ARG A 116 5.90 -6.71 8.57
CA ARG A 116 5.24 -7.69 9.42
C ARG A 116 5.57 -9.10 8.98
N VAL A 117 5.86 -9.98 9.94
CA VAL A 117 5.98 -11.43 9.69
C VAL A 117 4.58 -12.00 9.59
N VAL A 118 4.01 -12.09 8.37
CA VAL A 118 2.59 -12.40 8.14
C VAL A 118 2.21 -13.77 8.69
N GLN A 119 3.06 -14.80 8.46
CA GLN A 119 2.83 -16.16 8.95
C GLN A 119 3.49 -16.42 10.32
N GLY A 120 3.82 -15.36 11.06
CA GLY A 120 4.51 -15.45 12.35
C GLY A 120 4.12 -14.37 13.32
N ALA A 121 5.08 -13.92 14.11
CA ALA A 121 4.88 -12.87 15.11
C ALA A 121 5.89 -11.72 14.95
N GLY A 122 5.42 -10.51 15.20
CA GLY A 122 6.27 -9.30 15.19
C GLY A 122 6.65 -8.82 13.79
N LEU A 123 7.75 -8.08 13.74
CA LEU A 123 8.29 -7.49 12.54
C LEU A 123 9.63 -8.13 12.19
N TYR A 124 9.96 -8.20 10.91
CA TYR A 124 11.32 -8.51 10.50
C TYR A 124 12.32 -7.52 11.07
N ALA A 125 13.52 -8.00 11.39
CA ALA A 125 14.65 -7.12 11.68
C ALA A 125 14.89 -6.18 10.49
N THR A 126 15.30 -4.96 10.76
CA THR A 126 15.47 -3.90 9.76
C THR A 126 16.35 -4.33 8.59
N ASP A 127 17.47 -4.99 8.87
CA ASP A 127 18.40 -5.50 7.87
C ASP A 127 17.81 -6.64 7.03
N ARG A 128 16.96 -7.50 7.63
CA ARG A 128 16.27 -8.57 6.89
C ARG A 128 15.25 -7.96 5.93
N GLN A 129 14.43 -7.01 6.38
CA GLN A 129 13.45 -6.36 5.52
C GLN A 129 14.13 -5.53 4.42
N ALA A 130 15.25 -4.86 4.72
CA ALA A 130 16.04 -4.16 3.70
C ALA A 130 16.54 -5.12 2.59
N ARG A 131 17.02 -6.32 2.94
CA ARG A 131 17.40 -7.34 1.93
C ARG A 131 16.21 -7.78 1.07
N ARG A 132 15.01 -7.96 1.67
CA ARG A 132 13.79 -8.30 0.94
C ARG A 132 13.39 -7.19 -0.04
N ILE A 133 13.48 -5.93 0.38
CA ILE A 133 13.23 -4.77 -0.49
C ILE A 133 14.24 -4.73 -1.64
N ALA A 134 15.52 -4.97 -1.38
CA ALA A 134 16.55 -5.01 -2.41
C ALA A 134 16.29 -6.13 -3.44
N ALA A 135 15.86 -7.31 -3.00
CA ALA A 135 15.51 -8.40 -3.91
C ALA A 135 14.33 -8.02 -4.84
N ILE A 136 13.32 -7.32 -4.31
CA ILE A 136 12.21 -6.79 -5.12
C ILE A 136 12.70 -5.73 -6.11
N HIS A 137 13.50 -4.78 -5.65
CA HIS A 137 14.06 -3.71 -6.49
C HIS A 137 14.88 -4.28 -7.65
N ASP A 138 15.76 -5.25 -7.36
CA ASP A 138 16.58 -5.92 -8.39
C ASP A 138 15.72 -6.71 -9.39
N ALA A 139 14.66 -7.37 -8.93
CA ALA A 139 13.72 -8.08 -9.80
C ALA A 139 12.99 -7.13 -10.75
N ALA A 140 12.57 -5.97 -10.25
CA ALA A 140 11.92 -4.94 -11.05
C ALA A 140 12.90 -4.34 -12.09
N GLY A 141 14.13 -4.04 -11.68
CA GLY A 141 15.20 -3.56 -12.57
C GLY A 141 15.49 -4.52 -13.72
N LYS A 142 15.56 -5.84 -13.46
CA LYS A 142 15.72 -6.87 -14.50
C LYS A 142 14.57 -6.89 -15.52
N ARG A 143 13.38 -6.41 -15.13
CA ARG A 143 12.24 -6.31 -16.02
C ARG A 143 12.12 -4.93 -16.70
N GLY A 144 13.03 -4.01 -16.40
CA GLY A 144 13.02 -2.65 -16.94
C GLY A 144 11.84 -1.79 -16.44
N VAL A 145 11.31 -2.09 -15.26
CA VAL A 145 10.22 -1.34 -14.63
C VAL A 145 10.75 -0.66 -13.37
N ASP A 146 10.58 0.66 -13.29
CA ASP A 146 10.85 1.44 -12.08
C ASP A 146 9.66 1.28 -11.11
N LEU A 147 9.65 0.15 -10.39
CA LEU A 147 8.57 -0.23 -9.48
C LEU A 147 8.56 0.69 -8.25
N PHE A 148 7.43 1.36 -7.99
CA PHE A 148 7.26 2.12 -6.77
C PHE A 148 7.05 1.19 -5.56
N ILE A 149 8.11 0.94 -4.79
CA ILE A 149 8.08 0.14 -3.56
C ILE A 149 7.72 1.06 -2.39
N ASN A 150 6.46 1.02 -1.96
CA ASN A 150 5.99 1.73 -0.77
C ASN A 150 6.24 0.85 0.46
N ALA A 151 7.44 0.96 1.04
CA ALA A 151 7.85 0.15 2.19
C ALA A 151 7.00 0.51 3.41
N ARG A 152 6.21 -0.46 3.88
CA ARG A 152 5.32 -0.31 5.03
C ARG A 152 5.99 -0.85 6.28
N THR A 153 5.86 -0.10 7.38
CA THR A 153 6.18 -0.62 8.71
C THR A 153 4.94 -0.67 9.60
N ASP A 154 4.71 -1.81 10.22
CA ASP A 154 3.60 -2.02 11.14
C ASP A 154 3.94 -1.69 12.60
N LEU A 155 4.97 -0.85 12.83
CA LEU A 155 5.35 -0.35 14.15
C LEU A 155 4.22 0.36 14.91
N PHE A 156 3.23 0.90 14.18
CA PHE A 156 2.14 1.69 14.76
C PHE A 156 0.76 1.03 14.60
N LEU A 157 0.65 -0.03 13.79
CA LEU A 157 -0.62 -0.69 13.51
C LEU A 157 -0.88 -1.80 14.54
N GLY A 158 -1.98 -1.66 15.29
CA GLY A 158 -2.37 -2.66 16.30
C GLY A 158 -1.43 -2.75 17.50
N GLN A 159 -0.51 -1.81 17.66
CA GLN A 159 0.41 -1.77 18.81
C GLN A 159 -0.24 -1.08 20.01
N GLU A 160 -0.04 -1.68 21.18
CA GLU A 160 -0.37 -1.04 22.45
C GLU A 160 0.83 -0.23 22.95
N GLY A 161 0.57 0.94 23.53
CA GLY A 161 1.59 1.78 24.15
C GLY A 161 1.78 3.14 23.47
N ASP A 162 2.86 3.83 23.89
CA ASP A 162 3.17 5.17 23.41
C ASP A 162 3.90 5.11 22.05
N PRO A 163 3.26 5.56 20.94
CA PRO A 163 3.88 5.54 19.63
C PRO A 163 5.13 6.42 19.50
N ALA A 164 5.31 7.41 20.41
CA ALA A 164 6.49 8.26 20.40
C ALA A 164 7.79 7.47 20.63
N LYS A 165 7.72 6.33 21.32
CA LYS A 165 8.87 5.46 21.58
C LYS A 165 9.35 4.73 20.32
N SER A 166 8.47 4.51 19.34
CA SER A 166 8.78 3.78 18.11
C SER A 166 9.25 4.71 16.97
N ILE A 167 9.23 6.03 17.16
CA ILE A 167 9.62 6.98 16.10
C ILE A 167 11.10 6.79 15.71
N GLY A 168 12.00 6.57 16.66
CA GLY A 168 13.42 6.32 16.36
C GLY A 168 13.60 5.10 15.46
N ASP A 169 12.99 3.97 15.83
CA ASP A 169 13.02 2.74 15.02
C ASP A 169 12.39 2.96 13.63
N ALA A 170 11.28 3.68 13.54
CA ALA A 170 10.66 4.01 12.25
C ALA A 170 11.60 4.82 11.34
N LEU A 171 12.33 5.80 11.87
CA LEU A 171 13.30 6.60 11.11
C LEU A 171 14.50 5.75 10.66
N ASP A 172 15.00 4.86 11.51
CA ASP A 172 16.10 3.94 11.16
C ASP A 172 15.66 2.94 10.07
N ARG A 173 14.44 2.40 10.16
CA ARG A 173 13.84 1.56 9.13
C ARG A 173 13.69 2.31 7.81
N ALA A 174 13.13 3.53 7.83
CA ALA A 174 12.97 4.34 6.63
C ALA A 174 14.29 4.58 5.90
N LYS A 175 15.36 4.88 6.66
CA LYS A 175 16.71 5.06 6.11
C LYS A 175 17.26 3.78 5.47
N ALA A 176 17.11 2.65 6.15
CA ALA A 176 17.57 1.35 5.64
C ALA A 176 16.77 0.93 4.41
N TYR A 177 15.46 1.14 4.40
CA TYR A 177 14.58 0.80 3.29
C TYR A 177 14.84 1.68 2.06
N ALA A 178 15.08 2.98 2.26
CA ALA A 178 15.52 3.88 1.19
C ALA A 178 16.83 3.41 0.54
N ALA A 179 17.83 3.05 1.36
CA ALA A 179 19.10 2.52 0.87
C ALA A 179 18.96 1.19 0.11
N ALA A 180 17.89 0.43 0.39
CA ALA A 180 17.57 -0.83 -0.28
C ALA A 180 16.70 -0.66 -1.54
N GLY A 181 16.33 0.57 -1.94
CA GLY A 181 15.57 0.85 -3.15
C GLY A 181 14.06 1.08 -2.94
N ALA A 182 13.60 1.30 -1.69
CA ALA A 182 12.24 1.74 -1.47
C ALA A 182 12.01 3.13 -2.07
N SER A 183 10.80 3.35 -2.63
CA SER A 183 10.38 4.60 -3.27
C SER A 183 9.46 5.44 -2.39
N GLY A 184 8.86 4.86 -1.35
CA GLY A 184 7.98 5.50 -0.38
C GLY A 184 8.07 4.81 0.98
N PHE A 185 7.59 5.49 2.02
CA PHE A 185 7.54 4.96 3.38
C PHE A 185 6.13 5.06 3.94
N PHE A 186 5.54 3.93 4.34
CA PHE A 186 4.16 3.84 4.79
C PHE A 186 4.07 3.50 6.26
N VAL A 187 3.36 4.33 7.03
CA VAL A 187 3.21 4.25 8.49
C VAL A 187 1.73 4.14 8.90
N PRO A 188 1.04 3.03 8.57
CA PRO A 188 -0.33 2.84 9.01
C PRO A 188 -0.41 2.79 10.53
N GLY A 189 -1.49 3.33 11.10
CA GLY A 189 -1.68 3.37 12.56
C GLY A 189 -1.08 4.58 13.26
N LEU A 190 -0.21 5.35 12.63
CA LEU A 190 0.32 6.59 13.20
C LEU A 190 -0.75 7.70 13.09
N ARG A 191 -1.25 8.19 14.26
CA ARG A 191 -2.43 9.07 14.34
C ARG A 191 -2.12 10.47 14.84
N HIS A 192 -1.02 10.67 15.57
CA HIS A 192 -0.70 11.94 16.23
C HIS A 192 -0.01 12.92 15.29
N ASP A 193 -0.58 14.12 15.10
CA ASP A 193 -0.05 15.23 14.29
C ASP A 193 1.46 15.40 14.43
N ALA A 194 1.92 15.64 15.66
CA ALA A 194 3.33 15.91 15.93
C ALA A 194 4.25 14.76 15.52
N LEU A 195 3.77 13.50 15.63
CA LEU A 195 4.56 12.33 15.26
C LEU A 195 4.54 12.10 13.75
N VAL A 196 3.42 12.35 13.08
CA VAL A 196 3.34 12.36 11.61
C VAL A 196 4.31 13.40 11.05
N GLY A 197 4.29 14.63 11.58
CA GLY A 197 5.22 15.68 11.18
C GLY A 197 6.68 15.27 11.37
N ARG A 198 7.02 14.68 12.52
CA ARG A 198 8.38 14.17 12.79
C ARG A 198 8.84 13.11 11.77
N ILE A 199 7.96 12.20 11.38
CA ILE A 199 8.28 11.22 10.31
C ILE A 199 8.47 11.94 8.99
N CYS A 200 7.56 12.85 8.59
CA CYS A 200 7.65 13.58 7.33
C CYS A 200 8.92 14.45 7.23
N ASP A 201 9.42 14.97 8.35
CA ASP A 201 10.64 15.78 8.39
C ASP A 201 11.92 14.94 8.44
N GLY A 202 11.85 13.76 9.07
CA GLY A 202 13.01 12.89 9.26
C GLY A 202 13.25 11.88 8.14
N VAL A 203 12.27 11.68 7.23
CA VAL A 203 12.34 10.68 6.16
C VAL A 203 12.53 11.36 4.81
N ALA A 204 13.53 10.90 4.03
CA ALA A 204 13.79 11.40 2.68
C ALA A 204 12.73 10.92 1.65
N LEU A 205 12.10 9.77 1.91
CA LEU A 205 11.08 9.20 1.03
C LEU A 205 9.73 9.91 1.16
N PRO A 206 8.89 9.91 0.12
CA PRO A 206 7.48 10.27 0.23
C PRO A 206 6.78 9.45 1.33
N VAL A 207 6.16 10.13 2.30
CA VAL A 207 5.48 9.47 3.41
C VAL A 207 4.02 9.22 3.07
N ASN A 208 3.58 7.97 3.30
CA ASN A 208 2.19 7.55 3.20
C ASN A 208 1.57 7.37 4.58
N VAL A 209 0.35 7.89 4.76
CA VAL A 209 -0.50 7.70 5.94
C VAL A 209 -1.79 7.00 5.53
N MET A 210 -2.37 6.17 6.41
CA MET A 210 -3.66 5.53 6.17
C MET A 210 -4.77 6.23 6.96
N VAL A 211 -5.86 6.54 6.29
CA VAL A 211 -7.07 7.08 6.96
C VAL A 211 -7.66 6.01 7.87
N MET A 212 -7.85 6.39 9.12
CA MET A 212 -8.51 5.59 10.16
C MET A 212 -8.94 6.50 11.30
N ASP A 213 -9.73 5.99 12.25
CA ASP A 213 -10.20 6.76 13.38
C ASP A 213 -9.03 7.37 14.17
N GLY A 214 -9.11 8.68 14.43
CA GLY A 214 -8.10 9.46 15.14
C GLY A 214 -6.93 9.95 14.27
N VAL A 215 -6.87 9.63 12.98
CA VAL A 215 -5.92 10.23 12.04
C VAL A 215 -6.41 11.63 11.64
N PRO A 216 -5.52 12.62 11.55
CA PRO A 216 -5.87 13.96 11.09
C PRO A 216 -6.54 13.99 9.72
N PRO A 217 -7.38 15.00 9.41
CA PRO A 217 -7.99 15.14 8.10
C PRO A 217 -6.94 15.41 7.01
N ASN A 218 -7.32 15.18 5.74
CA ASN A 218 -6.39 15.25 4.60
C ASN A 218 -5.65 16.59 4.50
N ASP A 219 -6.32 17.72 4.75
CA ASP A 219 -5.70 19.04 4.71
C ASP A 219 -4.60 19.17 5.76
N ARG A 220 -4.87 18.66 6.96
CA ARG A 220 -3.87 18.66 8.03
C ARG A 220 -2.70 17.73 7.71
N LEU A 221 -2.94 16.55 7.14
CA LEU A 221 -1.88 15.65 6.68
C LEU A 221 -1.02 16.29 5.57
N SER A 222 -1.63 17.07 4.68
CA SER A 222 -0.93 17.86 3.67
C SER A 222 0.01 18.88 4.31
N GLU A 223 -0.46 19.67 5.28
CA GLU A 223 0.35 20.64 6.03
C GLU A 223 1.53 19.98 6.75
N LEU A 224 1.35 18.76 7.25
CA LEU A 224 2.40 17.98 7.90
C LEU A 224 3.42 17.38 6.92
N GLY A 225 3.22 17.56 5.61
CA GLY A 225 4.15 17.12 4.59
C GLY A 225 3.93 15.68 4.11
N VAL A 226 2.77 15.09 4.37
CA VAL A 226 2.39 13.78 3.80
C VAL A 226 2.33 13.87 2.28
N ALA A 227 2.82 12.84 1.58
CA ALA A 227 2.87 12.78 0.12
C ALA A 227 1.86 11.78 -0.48
N ARG A 228 1.29 10.90 0.34
CA ARG A 228 0.28 9.92 -0.06
C ARG A 228 -0.67 9.66 1.10
N ILE A 229 -1.97 9.59 0.80
CA ILE A 229 -3.02 9.24 1.76
C ILE A 229 -3.79 8.05 1.19
N SER A 230 -3.76 6.92 1.88
CA SER A 230 -4.48 5.68 1.52
C SER A 230 -5.69 5.50 2.42
N TYR A 231 -6.82 5.06 1.84
CA TYR A 231 -8.07 4.83 2.56
C TYR A 231 -8.25 3.38 3.03
N GLY A 232 -7.35 2.48 2.65
CA GLY A 232 -7.35 1.09 3.09
C GLY A 232 -8.68 0.37 2.83
N ALA A 233 -9.22 -0.27 3.85
CA ALA A 233 -10.47 -1.02 3.77
C ALA A 233 -11.75 -0.15 3.79
N ILE A 234 -11.65 1.14 4.14
CA ILE A 234 -12.80 2.03 4.33
C ILE A 234 -13.74 2.06 3.11
N PRO A 235 -13.26 2.13 1.85
CA PRO A 235 -14.12 2.12 0.67
C PRO A 235 -15.02 0.89 0.61
N TYR A 236 -14.44 -0.28 0.83
CA TYR A 236 -15.18 -1.55 0.84
C TYR A 236 -16.21 -1.58 1.97
N ILE A 237 -15.79 -1.28 3.21
CA ILE A 237 -16.67 -1.30 4.38
C ILE A 237 -17.89 -0.38 4.17
N ARG A 238 -17.66 0.83 3.64
CA ARG A 238 -18.75 1.79 3.36
C ARG A 238 -19.70 1.28 2.27
N SER A 239 -19.13 0.68 1.20
CA SER A 239 -19.93 0.13 0.11
C SER A 239 -20.78 -1.05 0.56
N MET A 240 -20.25 -1.96 1.37
CA MET A 240 -20.99 -3.09 1.91
C MET A 240 -22.06 -2.67 2.90
N LYS A 241 -21.78 -1.62 3.69
CA LYS A 241 -22.77 -1.01 4.57
C LYS A 241 -23.94 -0.41 3.77
N ALA A 242 -23.65 0.39 2.75
CA ALA A 242 -24.68 1.00 1.89
C ALA A 242 -25.51 -0.08 1.18
N LEU A 243 -24.87 -1.12 0.62
CA LEU A 243 -25.57 -2.24 0.00
C LEU A 243 -26.54 -2.92 0.98
N ARG A 244 -26.11 -3.15 2.22
CA ARG A 244 -26.96 -3.73 3.26
C ARG A 244 -28.15 -2.83 3.60
N GLU A 245 -27.91 -1.53 3.77
CA GLU A 245 -28.96 -0.55 4.11
C GLU A 245 -30.00 -0.45 3.00
N GLU A 246 -29.59 -0.49 1.73
CA GLU A 246 -30.50 -0.50 0.58
C GLU A 246 -31.26 -1.83 0.41
N ALA A 247 -30.65 -2.95 0.80
CA ALA A 247 -31.30 -4.26 0.71
C ALA A 247 -32.33 -4.51 1.84
N LEU A 248 -32.12 -3.94 3.03
CA LEU A 248 -33.01 -4.16 4.20
C LEU A 248 -34.51 -3.98 3.93
N PRO A 249 -34.96 -2.92 3.21
CA PRO A 249 -36.39 -2.74 2.95
C PRO A 249 -36.96 -3.70 1.88
N VAL A 250 -36.12 -4.46 1.19
CA VAL A 250 -36.55 -5.40 0.14
C VAL A 250 -36.96 -6.74 0.75
N PHE A 251 -36.41 -7.08 1.92
CA PHE A 251 -36.69 -8.34 2.61
C PHE A 251 -37.59 -8.10 3.83
N PRO A 252 -38.63 -8.91 4.03
CA PRO A 252 -39.55 -8.77 5.15
C PRO A 252 -38.92 -9.08 6.50
#